data_8f1416bdf7025f257fbe21522495754f
#
_entry.id   8f1416bdf7025f257fbe21522495754f
#
_cell.length_a   1.000
_cell.length_b   1.000
_cell.length_c   1.000
_cell.angle_alpha   90.00
_cell.angle_beta   90.00
_cell.angle_gamma   90.00
#
_symmetry.space_group_name_H-M   'P 1'
#
loop_
_entity.id
_entity.type
_entity.pdbx_description
1 polymer ?
#
loop_
_entity_poly.entity_id
_entity_poly.type
_entity_poly.pdbx_seq_one_letter_code
_entity_poly.pdbx_strand_id
1 'polypeptide(L)'
;MTGKKPVKKEKTKKKVVEKKVAPKITEKKVETKKKPTKQVKTKAKMDPEKKKELFSPRIEKVTINIGVGEAGEQLTKAEKVLQSITGQKPIETLSRTTNKDWGLRKMMPIGCKVTLRDKKADEFIKEALSTRENKMADYSFDDEGNLSFGIPDHTLFKSQKYDPNIGIFGMDISITMEKYGYRVKNRRISRRRIPHKHRVKREETMKFFSEKFNMEVIE
;
A
#
# COMPACT_ATOMS: atom_id res chain seq x y z
N MET A 1 59.38 -26.19 -1.70
CA MET A 1 59.12 -27.57 -1.36
C MET A 1 57.74 -27.68 -0.76
N THR A 2 56.98 -28.36 -1.38
CA THR A 2 55.98 -29.45 -1.26
C THR A 2 54.60 -28.87 -1.15
N GLY A 3 53.60 -29.21 -1.90
CA GLY A 3 53.33 -30.30 -2.84
C GLY A 3 51.83 -30.37 -2.99
N LYS A 4 51.32 -30.02 -4.16
CA LYS A 4 49.88 -30.12 -4.52
C LYS A 4 49.52 -31.58 -4.76
N LYS A 5 48.40 -32.06 -4.21
CA LYS A 5 47.72 -33.29 -4.66
C LYS A 5 46.36 -32.99 -5.23
N PRO A 6 45.98 -33.58 -6.41
CA PRO A 6 44.70 -33.37 -7.04
C PRO A 6 43.67 -34.39 -6.56
N VAL A 7 42.43 -33.97 -6.40
CA VAL A 7 41.26 -34.82 -6.09
C VAL A 7 40.71 -35.36 -7.38
N LYS A 8 40.63 -36.71 -7.46
CA LYS A 8 40.07 -37.49 -8.56
C LYS A 8 38.54 -37.37 -8.61
N LYS A 9 38.02 -37.07 -9.81
CA LYS A 9 36.60 -37.20 -10.14
C LYS A 9 36.27 -38.68 -10.46
N GLU A 10 35.41 -39.31 -9.68
CA GLU A 10 34.80 -40.59 -10.01
C GLU A 10 33.54 -40.37 -10.87
N LYS A 11 33.59 -41.02 -12.06
CA LYS A 11 32.45 -41.13 -12.97
C LYS A 11 31.74 -42.45 -12.69
N THR A 12 30.54 -42.45 -12.15
CA THR A 12 29.68 -43.61 -12.05
C THR A 12 28.85 -43.78 -13.34
N LYS A 13 29.15 -44.86 -14.06
CA LYS A 13 28.43 -45.35 -15.24
C LYS A 13 27.12 -46.02 -14.80
N LYS A 14 25.97 -45.57 -15.29
CA LYS A 14 24.71 -46.29 -15.20
C LYS A 14 24.60 -47.28 -16.36
N LYS A 15 24.45 -48.54 -16.04
CA LYS A 15 24.11 -49.64 -16.98
C LYS A 15 22.62 -49.58 -17.33
N VAL A 16 22.37 -49.58 -18.64
CA VAL A 16 21.06 -49.81 -19.24
C VAL A 16 20.82 -51.32 -19.27
N VAL A 17 19.70 -51.78 -18.77
CA VAL A 17 19.19 -53.12 -18.95
C VAL A 17 17.85 -53.06 -19.66
N GLU A 18 17.88 -53.36 -20.95
CA GLU A 18 16.67 -53.63 -21.74
C GLU A 18 16.10 -54.99 -21.33
N LYS A 19 14.82 -55.06 -21.04
CA LYS A 19 14.03 -56.28 -21.13
C LYS A 19 12.77 -56.01 -21.94
N LYS A 20 12.79 -56.58 -23.15
CA LYS A 20 11.62 -56.75 -24.01
C LYS A 20 10.70 -57.81 -23.39
N VAL A 21 9.41 -57.48 -23.22
CA VAL A 21 8.32 -58.48 -23.22
C VAL A 21 7.12 -57.86 -23.93
N ALA A 22 6.67 -58.51 -25.00
CA ALA A 22 5.57 -58.11 -25.85
C ALA A 22 4.21 -58.66 -25.34
N PRO A 23 3.07 -58.27 -25.95
CA PRO A 23 1.82 -57.92 -25.25
C PRO A 23 0.80 -59.06 -25.27
N LYS A 24 -0.10 -59.09 -24.29
CA LYS A 24 -1.40 -59.77 -24.41
C LYS A 24 -2.52 -58.76 -24.33
N ILE A 25 -3.20 -58.64 -25.44
CA ILE A 25 -4.43 -57.85 -25.63
C ILE A 25 -5.55 -58.59 -24.91
N THR A 26 -6.16 -57.94 -23.92
CA THR A 26 -7.47 -58.28 -23.40
C THR A 26 -8.33 -57.05 -23.43
N GLU A 27 -9.30 -57.05 -24.33
CA GLU A 27 -10.34 -56.05 -24.45
C GLU A 27 -11.18 -56.02 -23.16
N LYS A 28 -11.09 -54.93 -22.40
CA LYS A 28 -12.07 -54.59 -21.38
C LYS A 28 -12.79 -53.32 -21.82
N LYS A 29 -14.11 -53.48 -22.06
CA LYS A 29 -15.07 -52.43 -22.28
C LYS A 29 -14.88 -51.35 -21.23
N VAL A 30 -14.48 -50.15 -21.68
CA VAL A 30 -14.45 -48.96 -20.84
C VAL A 30 -15.83 -48.32 -20.87
N GLU A 31 -16.60 -48.53 -19.84
CA GLU A 31 -17.79 -47.72 -19.56
C GLU A 31 -17.32 -46.31 -19.20
N THR A 32 -17.54 -45.37 -20.10
CA THR A 32 -17.31 -43.96 -19.88
C THR A 32 -18.38 -43.42 -18.93
N LYS A 33 -18.11 -43.40 -17.65
CA LYS A 33 -18.88 -42.66 -16.66
C LYS A 33 -18.75 -41.13 -17.00
N LYS A 34 -19.76 -40.56 -17.65
CA LYS A 34 -19.92 -39.14 -17.85
C LYS A 34 -19.91 -38.46 -16.47
N LYS A 35 -18.85 -37.68 -16.18
CA LYS A 35 -18.80 -36.81 -15.00
C LYS A 35 -19.96 -35.80 -15.11
N PRO A 36 -20.71 -35.52 -14.03
CA PRO A 36 -21.78 -34.54 -14.08
C PRO A 36 -21.20 -33.18 -14.37
N THR A 37 -21.65 -32.58 -15.46
CA THR A 37 -21.35 -31.21 -15.84
C THR A 37 -21.79 -30.30 -14.68
N LYS A 38 -20.82 -29.67 -13.98
CA LYS A 38 -21.12 -28.67 -12.96
C LYS A 38 -21.93 -27.56 -13.61
N GLN A 39 -23.21 -27.51 -13.27
CA GLN A 39 -24.09 -26.41 -13.63
C GLN A 39 -23.40 -25.11 -13.22
N VAL A 40 -23.07 -24.29 -14.21
CA VAL A 40 -22.59 -22.91 -14.00
C VAL A 40 -23.72 -22.18 -13.30
N LYS A 41 -23.55 -21.96 -11.99
CA LYS A 41 -24.50 -21.14 -11.21
C LYS A 41 -24.61 -19.81 -11.91
N THR A 42 -25.76 -19.56 -12.52
CA THR A 42 -26.13 -18.27 -13.11
C THR A 42 -25.84 -17.18 -12.08
N LYS A 43 -25.02 -16.21 -12.47
CA LYS A 43 -24.68 -15.05 -11.63
C LYS A 43 -25.99 -14.39 -11.19
N ALA A 44 -26.33 -14.51 -9.94
CA ALA A 44 -27.46 -13.80 -9.36
C ALA A 44 -27.30 -12.32 -9.72
N LYS A 45 -28.33 -11.72 -10.32
CA LYS A 45 -28.32 -10.28 -10.61
C LYS A 45 -28.27 -9.57 -9.26
N MET A 46 -27.15 -8.92 -8.97
CA MET A 46 -26.98 -8.12 -7.76
C MET A 46 -27.89 -6.91 -7.83
N ASP A 47 -28.55 -6.58 -6.73
CA ASP A 47 -29.40 -5.40 -6.59
C ASP A 47 -28.63 -4.13 -7.01
N PRO A 48 -29.27 -3.21 -7.73
CA PRO A 48 -28.62 -2.02 -8.27
C PRO A 48 -28.04 -1.11 -7.17
N GLU A 49 -28.66 -1.07 -5.98
CA GLU A 49 -28.17 -0.30 -4.83
C GLU A 49 -26.87 -0.88 -4.26
N LYS A 50 -26.80 -2.18 -4.04
CA LYS A 50 -25.57 -2.87 -3.62
C LYS A 50 -24.44 -2.72 -4.62
N LYS A 51 -24.76 -2.61 -5.93
CA LYS A 51 -23.75 -2.29 -6.94
C LYS A 51 -23.21 -0.88 -6.76
N LYS A 52 -24.05 0.13 -6.53
CA LYS A 52 -23.61 1.51 -6.29
C LYS A 52 -22.69 1.58 -5.08
N GLU A 53 -23.02 0.96 -3.96
CA GLU A 53 -22.17 0.89 -2.76
C GLU A 53 -20.80 0.25 -3.04
N LEU A 54 -20.80 -0.87 -3.80
CA LEU A 54 -19.55 -1.55 -4.13
C LEU A 54 -18.63 -0.76 -5.07
N PHE A 55 -19.16 0.16 -5.84
CA PHE A 55 -18.39 1.02 -6.74
C PHE A 55 -18.09 2.39 -6.15
N SER A 56 -18.65 2.75 -4.99
CA SER A 56 -18.34 4.01 -4.32
C SER A 56 -16.88 4.04 -3.84
N PRO A 57 -16.20 5.18 -4.00
CA PRO A 57 -14.85 5.36 -3.47
C PRO A 57 -14.89 5.42 -1.94
N ARG A 58 -13.84 4.92 -1.30
CA ARG A 58 -13.64 4.98 0.14
C ARG A 58 -12.17 5.26 0.48
N ILE A 59 -11.91 5.74 1.66
CA ILE A 59 -10.56 5.96 2.16
C ILE A 59 -9.96 4.61 2.58
N GLU A 60 -8.83 4.21 1.97
CA GLU A 60 -8.06 3.04 2.37
C GLU A 60 -7.21 3.35 3.61
N LYS A 61 -6.47 4.46 3.52
CA LYS A 61 -5.53 4.88 4.55
C LYS A 61 -5.14 6.34 4.36
N VAL A 62 -4.69 6.94 5.45
CA VAL A 62 -4.00 8.22 5.48
C VAL A 62 -2.58 7.97 5.97
N THR A 63 -1.60 8.43 5.24
CA THR A 63 -0.20 8.36 5.63
C THR A 63 0.30 9.76 5.90
N ILE A 64 0.79 9.98 7.11
CA ILE A 64 1.39 11.25 7.54
C ILE A 64 2.89 11.00 7.61
N ASN A 65 3.66 11.86 6.99
CA ASN A 65 5.12 11.76 6.92
C ASN A 65 5.77 13.07 7.37
N ILE A 66 6.80 12.97 8.20
CA ILE A 66 7.68 14.08 8.54
C ILE A 66 9.09 13.68 8.10
N GLY A 67 9.66 14.44 7.16
CA GLY A 67 11.03 14.30 6.72
C GLY A 67 11.94 15.23 7.51
N VAL A 68 12.89 14.67 8.25
CA VAL A 68 13.86 15.45 9.05
C VAL A 68 15.20 15.56 8.32
N GLY A 69 15.58 14.49 7.61
CA GLY A 69 16.87 14.44 6.88
C GLY A 69 18.04 13.99 7.73
N GLU A 70 17.98 14.14 9.05
CA GLU A 70 19.05 13.80 9.99
C GLU A 70 18.56 12.82 11.07
N ALA A 71 19.44 11.97 11.55
CA ALA A 71 19.18 11.13 12.71
C ALA A 71 19.54 11.90 14.00
N GLY A 72 18.80 11.64 15.07
CA GLY A 72 19.14 12.20 16.39
C GLY A 72 17.95 12.87 17.09
N GLU A 73 18.23 13.94 17.83
CA GLU A 73 17.21 14.62 18.65
C GLU A 73 16.03 15.17 17.85
N GLN A 74 16.30 15.71 16.65
CA GLN A 74 15.26 16.24 15.78
C GLN A 74 14.25 15.17 15.37
N LEU A 75 14.74 13.95 15.06
CA LEU A 75 13.87 12.83 14.73
C LEU A 75 13.00 12.41 15.92
N THR A 76 13.57 12.34 17.11
CA THR A 76 12.84 12.02 18.35
C THR A 76 11.77 13.07 18.66
N LYS A 77 12.04 14.35 18.40
CA LYS A 77 11.06 15.44 18.53
C LYS A 77 9.93 15.29 17.51
N ALA A 78 10.25 15.00 16.24
CA ALA A 78 9.26 14.75 15.19
C ALA A 78 8.37 13.55 15.50
N GLU A 79 8.92 12.48 16.08
CA GLU A 79 8.14 11.33 16.55
C GLU A 79 7.14 11.69 17.64
N LYS A 80 7.56 12.49 18.62
CA LYS A 80 6.66 12.99 19.69
C LYS A 80 5.51 13.80 19.11
N VAL A 81 5.79 14.70 18.14
CA VAL A 81 4.77 15.48 17.44
C VAL A 81 3.76 14.58 16.75
N LEU A 82 4.23 13.61 15.94
CA LEU A 82 3.32 12.67 15.27
C LEU A 82 2.50 11.84 16.25
N GLN A 83 3.10 11.38 17.32
CA GLN A 83 2.40 10.62 18.36
C GLN A 83 1.34 11.48 19.07
N SER A 84 1.63 12.75 19.34
CA SER A 84 0.70 13.68 19.96
C SER A 84 -0.53 13.95 19.07
N ILE A 85 -0.32 14.14 17.75
CA ILE A 85 -1.40 14.44 16.79
C ILE A 85 -2.25 13.21 16.50
N THR A 86 -1.61 12.03 16.30
CA THR A 86 -2.30 10.84 15.79
C THR A 86 -2.72 9.86 16.88
N GLY A 87 -2.18 10.00 18.09
CA GLY A 87 -2.35 9.02 19.17
C GLY A 87 -1.82 7.62 18.84
N GLN A 88 -0.95 7.50 17.83
CA GLN A 88 -0.33 6.23 17.42
C GLN A 88 1.20 6.35 17.40
N LYS A 89 1.88 5.24 17.72
CA LYS A 89 3.33 5.19 17.68
C LYS A 89 3.82 5.32 16.23
N PRO A 90 4.66 6.32 15.91
CA PRO A 90 5.25 6.47 14.59
C PRO A 90 6.28 5.37 14.29
N ILE A 91 6.58 5.21 13.01
CA ILE A 91 7.61 4.30 12.51
C ILE A 91 8.67 5.14 11.83
N GLU A 92 9.93 4.93 12.21
CA GLU A 92 11.06 5.53 11.56
C GLU A 92 11.19 5.11 10.09
N THR A 93 11.54 6.03 9.25
CA THR A 93 11.83 5.78 7.83
C THR A 93 13.31 5.79 7.59
N LEU A 94 13.84 4.65 7.11
CA LEU A 94 15.26 4.44 6.90
C LEU A 94 15.68 4.85 5.49
N SER A 95 16.86 5.47 5.35
CA SER A 95 17.46 5.77 4.06
C SER A 95 17.74 4.49 3.26
N ARG A 96 17.40 4.50 1.98
CA ARG A 96 17.66 3.39 1.05
C ARG A 96 19.03 3.45 0.41
N THR A 97 19.59 4.64 0.31
CA THR A 97 20.85 4.93 -0.38
C THR A 97 21.85 5.61 0.55
N THR A 98 23.12 5.58 0.18
CA THR A 98 24.17 6.37 0.80
C THR A 98 24.43 7.58 -0.09
N ASN A 99 24.34 8.79 0.46
CA ASN A 99 24.70 10.03 -0.22
C ASN A 99 25.65 10.82 0.68
N LYS A 100 26.86 11.04 0.19
CA LYS A 100 27.89 11.76 0.96
C LYS A 100 27.58 13.25 1.10
N ASP A 101 26.99 13.85 0.07
CA ASP A 101 26.72 15.30 0.03
C ASP A 101 25.70 15.71 1.11
N TRP A 102 24.78 14.82 1.44
CA TRP A 102 23.78 15.01 2.49
C TRP A 102 24.13 14.30 3.81
N GLY A 103 25.31 13.72 3.93
CA GLY A 103 25.71 12.97 5.13
C GLY A 103 24.91 11.69 5.39
N LEU A 104 24.14 11.21 4.39
CA LEU A 104 23.24 10.08 4.55
C LEU A 104 23.97 8.75 4.36
N ARG A 105 23.71 7.80 5.25
CA ARG A 105 24.14 6.42 5.13
C ARG A 105 22.93 5.50 4.94
N LYS A 106 23.14 4.41 4.22
CA LYS A 106 22.12 3.37 4.10
C LYS A 106 21.69 2.85 5.48
N MET A 107 20.39 2.66 5.68
CA MET A 107 19.75 2.24 6.95
C MET A 107 19.77 3.29 8.06
N MET A 108 20.19 4.52 7.79
CA MET A 108 20.09 5.62 8.74
C MET A 108 18.64 6.12 8.82
N PRO A 109 18.06 6.32 10.01
CA PRO A 109 16.72 6.90 10.14
C PRO A 109 16.76 8.38 9.78
N ILE A 110 15.89 8.81 8.87
CA ILE A 110 15.86 10.17 8.30
C ILE A 110 14.50 10.84 8.39
N GLY A 111 13.52 10.16 8.86
CA GLY A 111 12.17 10.69 9.02
C GLY A 111 11.28 9.71 9.76
N CYS A 112 10.05 10.10 10.00
CA CYS A 112 9.05 9.29 10.66
C CYS A 112 7.70 9.38 9.94
N LYS A 113 6.91 8.30 10.02
CA LYS A 113 5.58 8.23 9.42
C LYS A 113 4.59 7.49 10.30
N VAL A 114 3.32 7.86 10.15
CA VAL A 114 2.18 7.16 10.73
C VAL A 114 1.19 6.82 9.63
N THR A 115 0.52 5.69 9.76
CA THR A 115 -0.56 5.29 8.83
C THR A 115 -1.84 5.09 9.62
N LEU A 116 -2.84 5.91 9.34
CA LEU A 116 -4.16 5.86 9.94
C LEU A 116 -5.14 5.14 9.01
N ARG A 117 -6.10 4.42 9.59
CA ARG A 117 -7.16 3.70 8.86
C ARG A 117 -8.50 3.88 9.56
N ASP A 118 -9.57 3.61 8.82
CA ASP A 118 -10.95 3.61 9.31
C ASP A 118 -11.35 4.94 9.99
N LYS A 119 -12.02 4.89 11.13
CA LYS A 119 -12.54 6.08 11.84
C LYS A 119 -11.45 7.09 12.18
N LYS A 120 -10.27 6.64 12.62
CA LYS A 120 -9.17 7.53 12.94
C LYS A 120 -8.67 8.30 11.73
N ALA A 121 -8.70 7.70 10.54
CA ALA A 121 -8.36 8.38 9.31
C ALA A 121 -9.39 9.49 8.99
N ASP A 122 -10.68 9.20 9.15
CA ASP A 122 -11.76 10.17 8.90
C ASP A 122 -11.68 11.37 9.88
N GLU A 123 -11.40 11.13 11.16
CA GLU A 123 -11.24 12.16 12.18
C GLU A 123 -10.04 13.07 11.86
N PHE A 124 -8.90 12.45 11.59
CA PHE A 124 -7.69 13.18 11.23
C PHE A 124 -7.85 14.02 9.95
N ILE A 125 -8.52 13.51 8.92
CA ILE A 125 -8.78 14.25 7.69
C ILE A 125 -9.61 15.51 7.96
N LYS A 126 -10.63 15.43 8.81
CA LYS A 126 -11.45 16.60 9.19
C LYS A 126 -10.61 17.69 9.84
N GLU A 127 -9.73 17.30 10.76
CA GLU A 127 -8.81 18.25 11.40
C GLU A 127 -7.82 18.84 10.38
N ALA A 128 -7.20 18.00 9.57
CA ALA A 128 -6.22 18.42 8.58
C ALA A 128 -6.83 19.34 7.49
N LEU A 129 -8.04 19.07 7.04
CA LEU A 129 -8.74 19.97 6.11
C LEU A 129 -9.14 21.29 6.78
N SER A 130 -9.51 21.28 8.06
CA SER A 130 -9.85 22.51 8.78
C SER A 130 -8.65 23.47 8.90
N THR A 131 -7.41 22.98 8.95
CA THR A 131 -6.20 23.82 8.94
C THR A 131 -5.96 24.48 7.58
N ARG A 132 -6.53 23.93 6.51
CA ARG A 132 -6.50 24.46 5.15
C ARG A 132 -7.79 25.19 4.74
N GLU A 133 -8.65 25.56 5.69
CA GLU A 133 -9.95 26.21 5.42
C GLU A 133 -10.87 25.38 4.50
N ASN A 134 -10.68 24.06 4.43
CA ASN A 134 -11.35 23.13 3.52
C ASN A 134 -11.13 23.44 2.03
N LYS A 135 -10.07 24.14 1.68
CA LYS A 135 -9.72 24.50 0.31
C LYS A 135 -8.54 23.67 -0.19
N MET A 136 -8.67 23.04 -1.33
CA MET A 136 -7.63 22.23 -1.93
C MET A 136 -7.48 22.55 -3.40
N ALA A 137 -6.23 22.65 -3.85
CA ALA A 137 -5.94 22.86 -5.25
C ALA A 137 -6.17 21.59 -6.08
N ASP A 138 -6.61 21.77 -7.32
CA ASP A 138 -6.89 20.68 -8.25
C ASP A 138 -5.66 19.78 -8.50
N TYR A 139 -4.46 20.35 -8.60
CA TYR A 139 -3.21 19.60 -8.80
C TYR A 139 -2.83 18.65 -7.61
N SER A 140 -3.47 18.81 -6.44
CA SER A 140 -3.25 17.92 -5.29
C SER A 140 -3.84 16.53 -5.49
N PHE A 141 -4.68 16.35 -6.50
CA PHE A 141 -5.32 15.08 -6.83
C PHE A 141 -4.55 14.35 -7.95
N ASP A 142 -4.28 13.09 -7.71
CA ASP A 142 -3.64 12.19 -8.67
C ASP A 142 -4.68 11.55 -9.62
N ASP A 143 -4.25 11.11 -10.81
CA ASP A 143 -5.08 10.39 -11.78
C ASP A 143 -5.69 9.08 -11.24
N GLU A 144 -5.03 8.45 -10.26
CA GLU A 144 -5.53 7.27 -9.56
C GLU A 144 -6.48 7.62 -8.39
N GLY A 145 -6.88 8.90 -8.25
CA GLY A 145 -7.81 9.37 -7.24
C GLY A 145 -7.22 9.48 -5.83
N ASN A 146 -5.91 9.54 -5.68
CA ASN A 146 -5.30 9.85 -4.40
C ASN A 146 -5.22 11.36 -4.19
N LEU A 147 -5.21 11.79 -2.93
CA LEU A 147 -5.06 13.19 -2.55
C LEU A 147 -3.79 13.34 -1.71
N SER A 148 -2.96 14.34 -2.01
CA SER A 148 -1.78 14.65 -1.20
C SER A 148 -1.62 16.15 -1.03
N PHE A 149 -1.26 16.56 0.19
CA PHE A 149 -0.99 17.95 0.52
C PHE A 149 -0.04 18.07 1.71
N GLY A 150 0.66 19.20 1.82
CA GLY A 150 1.54 19.50 2.93
C GLY A 150 0.91 20.50 3.90
N ILE A 151 1.24 20.37 5.17
CA ILE A 151 0.98 21.36 6.22
C ILE A 151 2.33 21.87 6.70
N PRO A 152 2.60 23.17 6.60
CA PRO A 152 3.92 23.72 6.93
C PRO A 152 4.23 23.69 8.42
N ASP A 153 3.20 23.74 9.25
CA ASP A 153 3.35 23.85 10.69
C ASP A 153 2.34 22.97 11.43
N HIS A 154 2.86 22.11 12.32
CA HIS A 154 2.03 21.23 13.15
C HIS A 154 1.20 21.99 14.20
N THR A 155 1.57 23.22 14.57
CA THR A 155 0.85 24.02 15.55
C THR A 155 -0.51 24.55 15.03
N LEU A 156 -0.73 24.45 13.69
CA LEU A 156 -2.02 24.79 13.08
C LEU A 156 -3.14 23.81 13.48
N PHE A 157 -2.79 22.62 13.96
CA PHE A 157 -3.80 21.70 14.49
C PHE A 157 -4.35 22.22 15.83
N LYS A 158 -5.67 22.22 15.97
CA LYS A 158 -6.36 22.71 17.18
C LYS A 158 -5.95 21.97 18.45
N SER A 159 -5.52 20.71 18.31
CA SER A 159 -5.07 19.85 19.41
C SER A 159 -3.64 20.13 19.85
N GLN A 160 -2.87 20.92 19.11
CA GLN A 160 -1.44 21.16 19.37
C GLN A 160 -1.19 22.57 19.88
N LYS A 161 -0.19 22.68 20.77
CA LYS A 161 0.35 23.94 21.25
C LYS A 161 1.82 24.05 20.88
N TYR A 162 2.27 25.26 20.64
CA TYR A 162 3.69 25.50 20.40
C TYR A 162 4.53 25.19 21.65
N ASP A 163 5.54 24.34 21.48
CA ASP A 163 6.54 24.03 22.51
C ASP A 163 7.93 24.44 21.98
N PRO A 164 8.61 25.43 22.63
CA PRO A 164 9.95 25.87 22.22
C PRO A 164 11.00 24.75 22.19
N ASN A 165 10.85 23.73 23.03
CA ASN A 165 11.79 22.60 23.08
C ASN A 165 11.66 21.66 21.88
N ILE A 166 10.48 21.62 21.26
CA ILE A 166 10.20 20.76 20.11
C ILE A 166 10.54 21.49 18.81
N GLY A 167 10.10 22.75 18.68
CA GLY A 167 10.22 23.54 17.46
C GLY A 167 9.08 23.28 16.48
N ILE A 168 9.20 23.82 15.26
CA ILE A 168 8.20 23.73 14.20
C ILE A 168 8.55 22.58 13.25
N PHE A 169 7.58 21.72 12.96
CA PHE A 169 7.71 20.64 11.98
C PHE A 169 6.58 20.71 10.95
N GLY A 170 6.97 20.74 9.68
CA GLY A 170 6.05 20.52 8.57
C GLY A 170 5.78 19.03 8.35
N MET A 171 4.64 18.72 7.75
CA MET A 171 4.25 17.35 7.47
C MET A 171 3.54 17.20 6.13
N ASP A 172 3.77 16.06 5.49
CA ASP A 172 3.08 15.67 4.27
C ASP A 172 1.98 14.66 4.59
N ILE A 173 0.80 14.90 4.08
CA ILE A 173 -0.37 14.06 4.25
C ILE A 173 -0.74 13.47 2.91
N SER A 174 -0.75 12.14 2.83
CA SER A 174 -1.15 11.40 1.63
C SER A 174 -2.34 10.52 1.95
N ILE A 175 -3.45 10.73 1.24
CA ILE A 175 -4.70 9.98 1.38
C ILE A 175 -4.83 9.04 0.20
N THR A 176 -4.94 7.75 0.46
CA THR A 176 -5.13 6.74 -0.57
C THR A 176 -6.58 6.32 -0.62
N MET A 177 -7.16 6.41 -1.82
CA MET A 177 -8.54 6.01 -2.08
C MET A 177 -8.60 4.60 -2.69
N GLU A 178 -9.68 3.87 -2.36
CA GLU A 178 -9.93 2.57 -2.96
C GLU A 178 -11.44 2.36 -3.24
N LYS A 179 -11.74 1.40 -4.14
CA LYS A 179 -13.07 0.80 -4.31
C LYS A 179 -13.05 -0.62 -3.77
N TYR A 180 -14.19 -1.18 -3.47
CA TYR A 180 -14.27 -2.59 -3.10
C TYR A 180 -13.63 -3.48 -4.18
N GLY A 181 -12.85 -4.48 -3.75
CA GLY A 181 -12.12 -5.37 -4.66
C GLY A 181 -10.63 -5.05 -4.82
N TYR A 182 -10.12 -3.94 -4.31
CA TYR A 182 -8.70 -3.59 -4.35
C TYR A 182 -7.79 -4.59 -3.60
N ARG A 183 -8.35 -5.43 -2.72
CA ARG A 183 -7.62 -6.51 -2.05
C ARG A 183 -6.89 -7.44 -3.03
N VAL A 184 -7.39 -7.58 -4.27
CA VAL A 184 -6.72 -8.38 -5.31
C VAL A 184 -5.33 -7.85 -5.65
N LYS A 185 -5.11 -6.53 -5.56
CA LYS A 185 -3.81 -5.86 -5.75
C LYS A 185 -2.84 -6.18 -4.59
N ASN A 186 -3.36 -6.31 -3.36
CA ASN A 186 -2.55 -6.37 -2.14
C ASN A 186 -2.35 -7.79 -1.60
N ARG A 187 -3.20 -8.77 -1.98
CA ARG A 187 -3.11 -10.15 -1.50
C ARG A 187 -1.79 -10.82 -1.89
N ARG A 188 -1.31 -11.74 -1.04
CA ARG A 188 -0.05 -12.47 -1.25
C ARG A 188 -0.15 -13.47 -2.42
N ILE A 189 -1.24 -14.25 -2.47
CA ILE A 189 -1.45 -15.33 -3.45
C ILE A 189 -2.33 -14.83 -4.59
N SER A 190 -1.98 -15.18 -5.83
CA SER A 190 -2.73 -14.80 -7.04
C SER A 190 -2.96 -13.29 -7.18
N ARG A 191 -1.93 -12.50 -6.87
CA ARG A 191 -1.96 -11.04 -7.01
C ARG A 191 -2.19 -10.66 -8.49
N ARG A 192 -3.13 -9.75 -8.74
CA ARG A 192 -3.43 -9.24 -10.09
C ARG A 192 -3.62 -7.72 -10.06
N ARG A 193 -3.38 -7.08 -11.20
CA ARG A 193 -3.66 -5.65 -11.38
C ARG A 193 -5.17 -5.41 -11.45
N ILE A 194 -5.59 -4.25 -10.98
CA ILE A 194 -6.99 -3.81 -11.06
C ILE A 194 -7.21 -3.21 -12.46
N PRO A 195 -8.29 -3.63 -13.18
CA PRO A 195 -8.62 -3.06 -14.46
C PRO A 195 -8.83 -1.54 -14.40
N HIS A 196 -8.44 -0.81 -15.43
CA HIS A 196 -8.59 0.66 -15.49
C HIS A 196 -10.03 1.13 -15.25
N LYS A 197 -11.03 0.38 -15.76
CA LYS A 197 -12.46 0.70 -15.56
C LYS A 197 -12.91 0.65 -14.09
N HIS A 198 -12.17 -0.03 -13.23
CA HIS A 198 -12.51 -0.18 -11.80
C HIS A 198 -11.64 0.69 -10.89
N ARG A 199 -10.66 1.39 -11.43
CA ARG A 199 -9.85 2.32 -10.65
C ARG A 199 -10.69 3.53 -10.24
N VAL A 200 -10.33 4.12 -9.12
CA VAL A 200 -10.88 5.40 -8.69
C VAL A 200 -10.34 6.47 -9.64
N LYS A 201 -11.18 7.36 -10.09
CA LYS A 201 -10.80 8.50 -10.91
C LYS A 201 -10.73 9.76 -10.05
N ARG A 202 -9.94 10.72 -10.50
CA ARG A 202 -9.79 12.05 -9.89
C ARG A 202 -11.15 12.71 -9.60
N GLU A 203 -12.03 12.77 -10.61
CA GLU A 203 -13.36 13.37 -10.48
C GLU A 203 -14.25 12.69 -9.41
N GLU A 204 -14.16 11.36 -9.30
CA GLU A 204 -14.92 10.62 -8.28
C GLU A 204 -14.43 10.95 -6.87
N THR A 205 -13.12 11.14 -6.71
CA THR A 205 -12.52 11.52 -5.43
C THR A 205 -12.90 12.94 -5.03
N MET A 206 -12.85 13.89 -5.97
CA MET A 206 -13.27 15.28 -5.71
C MET A 206 -14.71 15.33 -5.23
N LYS A 207 -15.63 14.66 -5.91
CA LYS A 207 -17.05 14.57 -5.49
C LYS A 207 -17.19 13.94 -4.10
N PHE A 208 -16.46 12.87 -3.83
CA PHE A 208 -16.48 12.22 -2.52
C PHE A 208 -16.02 13.16 -1.38
N PHE A 209 -14.95 13.92 -1.60
CA PHE A 209 -14.46 14.86 -0.59
C PHE A 209 -15.39 16.07 -0.43
N SER A 210 -15.98 16.60 -1.51
CA SER A 210 -16.98 17.66 -1.43
C SER A 210 -18.22 17.22 -0.65
N GLU A 211 -18.72 16.02 -0.88
CA GLU A 211 -19.91 15.49 -0.21
C GLU A 211 -19.66 15.13 1.26
N LYS A 212 -18.52 14.49 1.57
CA LYS A 212 -18.26 13.97 2.92
C LYS A 212 -17.61 14.97 3.86
N PHE A 213 -16.77 15.87 3.35
CA PHE A 213 -15.95 16.79 4.13
C PHE A 213 -16.22 18.27 3.82
N ASN A 214 -17.19 18.59 2.97
CA ASN A 214 -17.50 19.97 2.53
C ASN A 214 -16.26 20.70 2.01
N MET A 215 -15.45 20.01 1.19
CA MET A 215 -14.22 20.55 0.65
C MET A 215 -14.49 21.29 -0.66
N GLU A 216 -13.88 22.45 -0.82
CA GLU A 216 -13.87 23.24 -2.06
C GLU A 216 -12.59 22.97 -2.83
N VAL A 217 -12.73 22.73 -4.14
CA VAL A 217 -11.60 22.57 -5.06
C VAL A 217 -11.35 23.91 -5.75
N ILE A 218 -10.12 24.39 -5.65
CA ILE A 218 -9.67 25.64 -6.29
C ILE A 218 -8.82 25.24 -7.50
N GLU A 219 -9.06 25.87 -8.65
CA GLU A 219 -8.25 25.70 -9.88
C GLU A 219 -6.86 26.32 -9.75
#